data_120b984fd6c61fb3be6543f7905c3d10
#
_entry.id   120b984fd6c61fb3be6543f7905c3d10
#
_cell.length_a   1.000
_cell.length_b   1.000
_cell.length_c   1.000
_cell.angle_alpha   90.00
_cell.angle_beta   90.00
_cell.angle_gamma   90.00
#
_symmetry.space_group_name_H-M   'P 1'
#
loop_
_entity.id
_entity.type
_entity.pdbx_description
1 polymer ?
#
loop_
_entity_poly.entity_id
_entity_poly.type
_entity_poly.pdbx_seq_one_letter_code
_entity_poly.pdbx_strand_id
1 'polypeptide(L)'
;MGHIKREGVFIIKDLETLKVVADPVRNQIMEVLEKKPQNVKEVADKLGLAPSKLYYHFNMLEKVGLIQVVETRQVANLIEKYYQASSSFIDIDPTLLNFSTAE
;
A
#
# COMPACT_ATOMS: atom_id res chain seq x y z
N MET A 1 6.11 0.06 -21.77
CA MET A 1 6.01 0.77 -21.13
C MET A 1 5.16 0.55 -20.09
N GLY A 2 4.22 0.81 -19.73
CA GLY A 2 3.39 0.53 -18.62
C GLY A 2 3.97 0.94 -17.28
N HIS A 3 4.94 1.77 -17.31
CA HIS A 3 5.49 2.22 -16.05
C HIS A 3 4.62 3.29 -15.43
N ILE A 4 4.38 3.14 -14.14
CA ILE A 4 3.72 4.18 -13.38
C ILE A 4 4.79 5.07 -12.82
N LYS A 5 4.70 6.35 -13.10
CA LYS A 5 5.61 7.27 -12.48
C LYS A 5 5.22 7.45 -11.05
N ARG A 6 6.08 7.08 -10.16
CA ARG A 6 5.82 7.22 -8.73
C ARG A 6 6.69 8.30 -8.13
N GLU A 7 6.72 9.42 -8.82
CA GLU A 7 7.46 10.57 -8.36
C GLU A 7 6.65 11.30 -7.31
N GLY A 8 7.33 11.97 -6.44
CA GLY A 8 6.68 12.77 -5.45
C GLY A 8 6.47 12.01 -4.16
N VAL A 9 5.73 12.62 -3.30
CA VAL A 9 5.56 12.17 -1.94
C VAL A 9 4.08 12.02 -1.66
N PHE A 10 3.71 10.93 -1.01
CA PHE A 10 2.34 10.76 -0.53
C PHE A 10 2.25 11.42 0.83
N ILE A 11 1.39 12.42 0.96
CA ILE A 11 1.25 13.16 2.22
C ILE A 11 0.08 12.58 2.99
N ILE A 12 0.34 12.10 4.20
CA ILE A 12 -0.72 11.61 5.09
C ILE A 12 -1.33 12.81 5.79
N LYS A 13 -2.63 13.02 5.55
CA LYS A 13 -3.34 14.20 6.04
C LYS A 13 -4.44 13.89 7.03
N ASP A 14 -4.74 12.63 7.28
CA ASP A 14 -5.82 12.29 8.19
C ASP A 14 -5.44 11.08 9.04
N LEU A 15 -6.19 10.93 10.14
CA LEU A 15 -5.90 9.86 11.09
C LEU A 15 -6.20 8.48 10.53
N GLU A 16 -7.17 8.37 9.66
CA GLU A 16 -7.49 7.05 9.07
C GLU A 16 -6.30 6.53 8.29
N THR A 17 -5.72 7.36 7.45
CA THR A 17 -4.55 6.95 6.65
C THR A 17 -3.35 6.68 7.55
N LEU A 18 -3.17 7.50 8.59
CA LEU A 18 -2.07 7.28 9.53
C LEU A 18 -2.20 5.92 10.21
N LYS A 19 -3.40 5.55 10.61
CA LYS A 19 -3.63 4.25 11.23
C LYS A 19 -3.35 3.10 10.27
N VAL A 20 -3.69 3.29 9.00
CA VAL A 20 -3.42 2.26 8.00
C VAL A 20 -1.91 2.05 7.88
N VAL A 21 -1.14 3.13 7.82
CA VAL A 21 0.29 3.01 7.59
C VAL A 21 1.03 2.59 8.86
N ALA A 22 0.41 2.66 10.02
CA ALA A 22 1.07 2.35 11.28
C ALA A 22 1.14 0.86 11.59
N ASP A 23 0.60 0.02 10.74
CA ASP A 23 0.60 -1.43 10.95
C ASP A 23 1.88 -2.05 10.36
N PRO A 24 2.62 -2.86 11.15
CA PRO A 24 3.87 -3.43 10.64
C PRO A 24 3.73 -4.30 9.41
N VAL A 25 2.65 -5.09 9.30
CA VAL A 25 2.45 -5.94 8.13
C VAL A 25 2.21 -5.08 6.91
N ARG A 26 1.40 -4.03 7.05
CA ARG A 26 1.13 -3.14 5.93
C ARG A 26 2.38 -2.40 5.46
N ASN A 27 3.26 -2.05 6.40
CA ASN A 27 4.54 -1.46 6.03
C ASN A 27 5.38 -2.42 5.21
N GLN A 28 5.40 -3.69 5.59
CA GLN A 28 6.14 -4.69 4.83
C GLN A 28 5.54 -4.88 3.43
N ILE A 29 4.22 -4.87 3.33
CA ILE A 29 3.57 -4.96 2.03
C ILE A 29 4.00 -3.80 1.13
N MET A 30 3.99 -2.59 1.66
CA MET A 30 4.36 -1.43 0.87
C MET A 30 5.82 -1.48 0.44
N GLU A 31 6.69 -1.97 1.31
CA GLU A 31 8.09 -2.12 0.98
C GLU A 31 8.30 -3.06 -0.20
N VAL A 32 7.60 -4.18 -0.18
CA VAL A 32 7.68 -5.15 -1.27
C VAL A 32 7.12 -4.55 -2.56
N LEU A 33 6.00 -3.84 -2.45
CA LEU A 33 5.33 -3.28 -3.62
C LEU A 33 6.01 -2.04 -4.19
N GLU A 34 6.97 -1.50 -3.49
CA GLU A 34 7.73 -0.39 -4.03
C GLU A 34 8.64 -0.83 -5.15
N LYS A 35 9.10 -2.07 -5.11
CA LYS A 35 10.12 -2.54 -6.03
C LYS A 35 9.56 -2.87 -7.40
N LYS A 36 8.40 -3.49 -7.46
CA LYS A 36 7.75 -3.84 -8.72
C LYS A 36 6.32 -4.25 -8.45
N PRO A 37 5.47 -4.23 -9.49
CA PRO A 37 4.09 -4.70 -9.30
C PRO A 37 4.05 -6.18 -8.93
N GLN A 38 3.18 -6.51 -7.99
CA GLN A 38 3.03 -7.90 -7.54
C GLN A 38 1.58 -8.13 -7.12
N ASN A 39 1.15 -9.39 -7.23
CA ASN A 39 -0.18 -9.75 -6.76
C ASN A 39 -0.09 -10.19 -5.29
N VAL A 40 -1.25 -10.42 -4.68
CA VAL A 40 -1.32 -10.74 -3.25
C VAL A 40 -0.53 -12.01 -2.94
N LYS A 41 -0.63 -13.02 -3.82
CA LYS A 41 0.03 -14.29 -3.58
C LYS A 41 1.54 -14.13 -3.57
N GLU A 42 2.06 -13.35 -4.50
CA GLU A 42 3.51 -13.13 -4.57
C GLU A 42 4.02 -12.41 -3.33
N VAL A 43 3.26 -11.41 -2.86
CA VAL A 43 3.65 -10.70 -1.65
C VAL A 43 3.57 -11.62 -0.45
N ALA A 44 2.51 -12.42 -0.37
CA ALA A 44 2.36 -13.37 0.73
C ALA A 44 3.54 -14.33 0.80
N ASP A 45 3.96 -14.84 -0.36
CA ASP A 45 5.12 -15.74 -0.40
C ASP A 45 6.36 -15.05 0.14
N LYS A 46 6.58 -13.81 -0.25
CA LYS A 46 7.77 -13.08 0.20
C LYS A 46 7.76 -12.80 1.69
N LEU A 47 6.57 -12.58 2.26
CA LEU A 47 6.47 -12.28 3.67
C LEU A 47 6.30 -13.54 4.54
N GLY A 48 6.16 -14.70 3.91
CA GLY A 48 5.95 -15.93 4.65
C GLY A 48 4.59 -16.00 5.32
N LEU A 49 3.58 -15.40 4.70
CA LEU A 49 2.23 -15.35 5.25
C LEU A 49 1.26 -15.99 4.28
N ALA A 50 0.12 -16.45 4.80
CA ALA A 50 -0.93 -16.96 3.95
C ALA A 50 -1.61 -15.82 3.19
N PRO A 51 -1.92 -16.00 1.90
CA PRO A 51 -2.58 -14.93 1.16
C PRO A 51 -3.89 -14.48 1.80
N SER A 52 -4.62 -15.40 2.41
CA SER A 52 -5.89 -15.04 3.04
C SER A 52 -5.74 -14.01 4.15
N LYS A 53 -4.54 -13.91 4.72
CA LYS A 53 -4.30 -12.93 5.78
C LYS A 53 -3.98 -11.56 5.24
N LEU A 54 -3.67 -11.45 3.95
CA LEU A 54 -3.24 -10.19 3.38
C LEU A 54 -4.34 -9.42 2.67
N TYR A 55 -5.43 -10.07 2.27
CA TYR A 55 -6.46 -9.38 1.49
C TYR A 55 -7.02 -8.17 2.23
N TYR A 56 -7.25 -8.30 3.53
CA TYR A 56 -7.74 -7.18 4.31
C TYR A 56 -6.75 -6.02 4.28
N HIS A 57 -5.47 -6.32 4.43
CA HIS A 57 -4.44 -5.28 4.43
C HIS A 57 -4.32 -4.60 3.07
N PHE A 58 -4.39 -5.38 1.99
CA PHE A 58 -4.36 -4.80 0.64
C PHE A 58 -5.56 -3.90 0.43
N ASN A 59 -6.74 -4.32 0.87
CA ASN A 59 -7.93 -3.50 0.72
C ASN A 59 -7.82 -2.19 1.49
N MET A 60 -7.26 -2.26 2.69
CA MET A 60 -7.07 -1.05 3.48
C MET A 60 -6.09 -0.08 2.82
N LEU A 61 -4.98 -0.62 2.33
CA LEU A 61 -3.97 0.20 1.67
C LEU A 61 -4.50 0.83 0.39
N GLU A 62 -5.27 0.06 -0.38
CA GLU A 62 -5.83 0.57 -1.62
C GLU A 62 -6.89 1.62 -1.34
N LYS A 63 -7.70 1.42 -0.32
CA LYS A 63 -8.78 2.34 0.01
C LYS A 63 -8.25 3.74 0.30
N VAL A 64 -7.13 3.84 0.99
CA VAL A 64 -6.56 5.16 1.32
C VAL A 64 -5.58 5.65 0.26
N GLY A 65 -5.37 4.88 -0.81
CA GLY A 65 -4.56 5.34 -1.93
C GLY A 65 -3.07 5.09 -1.81
N LEU A 66 -2.64 4.31 -0.82
CA LEU A 66 -1.21 4.04 -0.64
C LEU A 66 -0.67 3.01 -1.64
N ILE A 67 -1.54 2.15 -2.15
CA ILE A 67 -1.19 1.25 -3.25
C ILE A 67 -2.28 1.34 -4.30
N GLN A 68 -1.97 0.90 -5.51
CA GLN A 68 -2.93 0.94 -6.60
C GLN A 68 -2.73 -0.26 -7.51
N VAL A 69 -3.81 -0.67 -8.16
CA VAL A 69 -3.76 -1.73 -9.16
C VAL A 69 -3.18 -1.11 -10.43
N VAL A 70 -2.09 -1.68 -10.91
CA VAL A 70 -1.44 -1.18 -12.13
C VAL A 70 -1.58 -2.15 -13.29
N GLU A 71 -2.03 -3.37 -13.04
CA GLU A 71 -2.17 -4.36 -14.09
C GLU A 71 -3.15 -5.43 -13.61
N THR A 72 -3.91 -5.99 -14.53
CA THR A 72 -4.75 -7.15 -14.23
C THR A 72 -4.42 -8.23 -15.25
N ARG A 73 -4.51 -9.49 -14.83
CA ARG A 73 -4.31 -10.63 -15.72
C ARG A 73 -5.42 -11.62 -15.50
N GLN A 74 -5.90 -12.19 -16.60
CA GLN A 74 -6.90 -13.23 -16.49
C GLN A 74 -6.19 -14.59 -16.47
N VAL A 75 -6.43 -15.34 -15.42
CA VAL A 75 -5.85 -16.66 -15.24
C VAL A 75 -7.01 -17.61 -15.02
N ALA A 76 -7.29 -18.45 -16.02
CA ALA A 76 -8.47 -19.30 -16.01
C ALA A 76 -9.72 -18.43 -15.85
N ASN A 77 -10.51 -18.64 -14.82
CA ASN A 77 -11.72 -17.87 -14.59
C ASN A 77 -11.55 -16.74 -13.60
N LEU A 78 -10.29 -16.46 -13.22
CA LEU A 78 -10.03 -15.46 -12.19
C LEU A 78 -9.28 -14.29 -12.78
N ILE A 79 -9.48 -13.13 -12.17
CA ILE A 79 -8.71 -11.94 -12.53
C ILE A 79 -7.73 -11.68 -11.40
N GLU A 80 -6.45 -11.70 -11.74
CA GLU A 80 -5.41 -11.37 -10.78
C GLU A 80 -5.06 -9.90 -10.89
N LYS A 81 -4.99 -9.23 -9.77
CA LYS A 81 -4.64 -7.82 -9.70
C LYS A 81 -3.21 -7.67 -9.25
N TYR A 82 -2.46 -6.86 -9.96
CA TYR A 82 -1.08 -6.55 -9.61
C TYR A 82 -1.03 -5.14 -9.08
N TYR A 83 -0.47 -5.01 -7.89
CA TYR A 83 -0.46 -3.75 -7.15
C TYR A 83 0.94 -3.17 -7.11
N GLN A 84 1.01 -1.88 -6.98
CA GLN A 84 2.27 -1.19 -6.75
C GLN A 84 2.03 -0.04 -5.79
N ALA A 85 3.06 0.33 -5.02
CA ALA A 85 2.97 1.47 -4.14
C ALA A 85 2.75 2.73 -4.97
N SER A 86 1.90 3.62 -4.48
CA SER A 86 1.51 4.81 -5.22
C SER A 86 2.62 5.86 -5.30
N SER A 87 3.52 5.87 -4.32
CA SER A 87 4.61 6.83 -4.26
C SER A 87 5.85 6.18 -3.71
N SER A 88 6.99 6.80 -3.98
CA SER A 88 8.26 6.31 -3.45
C SER A 88 8.48 6.72 -2.00
N PHE A 89 7.85 7.80 -1.58
CA PHE A 89 8.05 8.33 -0.23
C PHE A 89 6.71 8.65 0.40
N ILE A 90 6.68 8.55 1.72
CA ILE A 90 5.51 8.89 2.52
C ILE A 90 5.95 9.90 3.56
N ASP A 91 5.16 10.95 3.71
CA ASP A 91 5.41 11.96 4.72
C ASP A 91 4.11 12.24 5.46
N ILE A 92 4.21 12.81 6.63
CA ILE A 92 3.05 13.10 7.45
C ILE A 92 2.89 14.61 7.54
N ASP A 93 1.68 15.09 7.26
CA ASP A 93 1.38 16.50 7.42
C ASP A 93 1.66 16.88 8.87
N PRO A 94 2.54 17.85 9.12
CA PRO A 94 2.90 18.20 10.48
C PRO A 94 1.72 18.61 11.35
N THR A 95 0.68 19.19 10.77
CA THR A 95 -0.47 19.61 11.56
C THR A 95 -1.19 18.44 12.18
N LEU A 96 -1.05 17.24 11.58
CA LEU A 96 -1.67 16.03 12.11
C LEU A 96 -1.04 15.64 13.44
N LEU A 97 0.17 16.04 13.68
CA LEU A 97 0.91 15.68 14.88
C LEU A 97 0.90 16.77 15.94
N ASN A 98 0.16 17.84 15.70
CA ASN A 98 0.15 18.97 16.59
C ASN A 98 -0.92 18.97 17.65
N PHE A 99 -1.60 17.89 17.81
CA PHE A 99 -2.77 17.87 18.68
C PHE A 99 -2.42 18.06 20.15
N SER A 100 -1.22 17.75 20.53
CA SER A 100 -0.88 17.81 21.94
C SER A 100 -0.49 19.21 22.39
N THR A 101 -0.29 20.14 21.49
CA THR A 101 0.18 21.44 21.88
C THR A 101 -0.92 22.35 22.31
N ALA A 102 -2.12 21.88 22.22
CA ALA A 102 -3.15 22.78 22.63
C ALA A 102 -3.05 23.16 24.06
N GLU A 103 -2.50 22.66 24.77
CA GLU A 103 -2.39 23.01 26.00
C GLU A 103 -2.70 23.99 26.44
#